data_2fa6e86c39e24027e34b876be628240e
#
_entry.id   2fa6e86c39e24027e34b876be628240e
#
_cell.length_a   1.000
_cell.length_b   1.000
_cell.length_c   1.000
_cell.angle_alpha   90.00
_cell.angle_beta   90.00
_cell.angle_gamma   90.00
#
_symmetry.space_group_name_H-M   'P 1'
#
loop_
_entity.id
_entity.type
_entity.pdbx_description
1 polymer ?
#
loop_
_entity_poly.entity_id
_entity_poly.type
_entity_poly.pdbx_seq_one_letter_code
_entity_poly.pdbx_strand_id
1 'polypeptide(L)'
;MITLVRRGDRPSAILLPGAGGGLNPYLRLASHLGARYNVHAVRAAGLVPDEEPERTIAEMADSARNAVAEAGIEPELVFGWSLGGTIGWELCQRLTGEPDLVLVDSSPLPRLSTVEGDAQLREFIVGMLGPRPDPATAERVRTTFDAQVAALADYRGTGTYAGRVLMLMCLDDDFRDRDAAADRWRELAPDLVAGTLAASHYEVFDPDHLPELTAQLDAFLGVRA
;
A
#
# COMPACT_ATOMS: atom_id res chain seq x y z
N MET A 1 -4.70 -3.56 -13.61
CA MET A 1 -5.36 -3.94 -12.33
C MET A 1 -5.65 -5.44 -12.32
N ILE A 2 -5.63 -6.09 -11.14
CA ILE A 2 -5.86 -7.54 -10.96
C ILE A 2 -7.03 -7.72 -9.98
N THR A 3 -8.04 -8.51 -10.36
CA THR A 3 -9.14 -8.86 -9.45
C THR A 3 -8.73 -10.07 -8.61
N LEU A 4 -8.65 -9.90 -7.29
CA LEU A 4 -8.30 -10.96 -6.33
C LEU A 4 -9.52 -11.72 -5.83
N VAL A 5 -10.63 -10.99 -5.54
CA VAL A 5 -11.91 -11.58 -5.12
C VAL A 5 -13.05 -10.83 -5.80
N ARG A 6 -14.01 -11.60 -6.36
CA ARG A 6 -15.25 -11.05 -6.93
C ARG A 6 -16.44 -11.85 -6.45
N ARG A 7 -17.44 -11.19 -5.86
CA ARG A 7 -18.64 -11.82 -5.30
C ARG A 7 -19.90 -10.96 -5.52
N GLY A 8 -20.38 -10.93 -6.76
CA GLY A 8 -21.63 -10.21 -7.12
C GLY A 8 -21.53 -8.69 -6.98
N ASP A 9 -22.62 -8.05 -6.60
CA ASP A 9 -22.77 -6.58 -6.56
C ASP A 9 -22.32 -5.98 -5.22
N ARG A 10 -21.12 -6.33 -4.80
CA ARG A 10 -20.51 -5.75 -3.60
C ARG A 10 -19.73 -4.49 -3.94
N PRO A 11 -19.58 -3.55 -2.98
CA PRO A 11 -18.68 -2.42 -3.16
C PRO A 11 -17.25 -2.91 -3.43
N SER A 12 -16.42 -2.03 -3.95
CA SER A 12 -15.06 -2.36 -4.36
C SER A 12 -14.03 -1.84 -3.37
N ALA A 13 -13.00 -2.68 -3.11
CA ALA A 13 -11.80 -2.31 -2.39
C ALA A 13 -10.58 -2.40 -3.31
N ILE A 14 -9.70 -1.41 -3.23
CA ILE A 14 -8.43 -1.35 -3.96
C ILE A 14 -7.28 -1.62 -2.99
N LEU A 15 -6.43 -2.58 -3.31
CA LEU A 15 -5.18 -2.86 -2.60
C LEU A 15 -3.99 -2.32 -3.38
N LEU A 16 -3.12 -1.59 -2.69
CA LEU A 16 -1.89 -1.01 -3.21
C LEU A 16 -0.70 -1.65 -2.50
N PRO A 17 0.16 -2.37 -3.22
CA PRO A 17 1.26 -3.11 -2.61
C PRO A 17 2.40 -2.19 -2.17
N GLY A 18 3.22 -2.69 -1.24
CA GLY A 18 4.49 -2.12 -0.87
C GLY A 18 5.53 -2.16 -2.01
N ALA A 19 6.72 -1.64 -1.75
CA ALA A 19 7.82 -1.64 -2.72
C ALA A 19 8.15 -3.06 -3.20
N GLY A 20 8.49 -3.17 -4.49
CA GLY A 20 8.64 -4.46 -5.18
C GLY A 20 7.35 -5.03 -5.74
N GLY A 21 6.17 -4.50 -5.36
CA GLY A 21 4.87 -4.76 -6.00
C GLY A 21 4.31 -6.18 -5.82
N GLY A 22 4.88 -6.99 -4.92
CA GLY A 22 4.42 -8.36 -4.67
C GLY A 22 3.01 -8.41 -4.08
N LEU A 23 2.13 -9.27 -4.63
CA LEU A 23 0.73 -9.40 -4.19
C LEU A 23 0.49 -10.61 -3.28
N ASN A 24 1.42 -11.56 -3.18
CA ASN A 24 1.25 -12.77 -2.39
C ASN A 24 0.89 -12.52 -0.91
N PRO A 25 1.51 -11.56 -0.20
CA PRO A 25 1.16 -11.27 1.19
C PRO A 25 -0.31 -10.88 1.38
N TYR A 26 -0.91 -10.26 0.36
CA TYR A 26 -2.28 -9.73 0.45
C TYR A 26 -3.39 -10.77 0.23
N LEU A 27 -3.08 -11.99 -0.20
CA LEU A 27 -4.11 -12.98 -0.56
C LEU A 27 -5.03 -13.33 0.62
N ARG A 28 -4.49 -13.42 1.83
CA ARG A 28 -5.28 -13.67 3.05
C ARG A 28 -6.14 -12.47 3.42
N LEU A 29 -5.57 -11.27 3.37
CA LEU A 29 -6.30 -10.02 3.58
C LEU A 29 -7.41 -9.85 2.53
N ALA A 30 -7.13 -10.11 1.26
CA ALA A 30 -8.12 -10.07 0.20
C ALA A 30 -9.27 -11.07 0.43
N SER A 31 -8.96 -12.26 0.93
CA SER A 31 -9.97 -13.23 1.32
C SER A 31 -10.86 -12.73 2.46
N HIS A 32 -10.29 -12.09 3.48
CA HIS A 32 -11.01 -11.47 4.58
C HIS A 32 -11.92 -10.33 4.10
N LEU A 33 -11.35 -9.36 3.37
CA LEU A 33 -12.10 -8.25 2.78
C LEU A 33 -13.18 -8.71 1.80
N GLY A 34 -12.97 -9.85 1.13
CA GLY A 34 -13.91 -10.49 0.24
C GLY A 34 -15.24 -10.88 0.90
N ALA A 35 -15.36 -10.85 2.23
CA ALA A 35 -16.64 -10.97 2.92
C ALA A 35 -17.55 -9.76 2.67
N ARG A 36 -16.97 -8.57 2.40
CA ARG A 36 -17.71 -7.29 2.25
C ARG A 36 -17.52 -6.65 0.88
N TYR A 37 -16.36 -6.84 0.23
CA TYR A 37 -15.96 -6.14 -0.98
C TYR A 37 -15.65 -7.08 -2.14
N ASN A 38 -15.78 -6.57 -3.36
CA ASN A 38 -14.98 -7.04 -4.48
C ASN A 38 -13.58 -6.46 -4.33
N VAL A 39 -12.55 -7.31 -4.32
CA VAL A 39 -11.18 -6.89 -3.98
C VAL A 39 -10.32 -6.90 -5.23
N HIS A 40 -9.72 -5.76 -5.50
CA HIS A 40 -8.83 -5.55 -6.63
C HIS A 40 -7.47 -5.06 -6.13
N ALA A 41 -6.41 -5.40 -6.85
CA ALA A 41 -5.07 -4.88 -6.59
C ALA A 41 -4.54 -4.14 -7.81
N VAL A 42 -3.86 -3.02 -7.58
CA VAL A 42 -3.11 -2.33 -8.61
C VAL A 42 -1.69 -2.87 -8.62
N ARG A 43 -1.27 -3.39 -9.75
CA ARG A 43 0.10 -3.85 -9.96
C ARG A 43 1.00 -2.66 -10.30
N ALA A 44 2.19 -2.62 -9.77
CA ALA A 44 3.20 -1.64 -10.19
C ALA A 44 3.57 -1.83 -11.67
N ALA A 45 3.83 -0.76 -12.39
CA ALA A 45 4.45 -0.82 -13.70
C ALA A 45 5.91 -1.29 -13.58
N GLY A 46 6.46 -1.82 -14.68
CA GLY A 46 7.80 -2.38 -14.73
C GLY A 46 7.91 -3.85 -14.33
N LEU A 47 6.86 -4.46 -13.78
CA LEU A 47 6.86 -5.87 -13.39
C LEU A 47 6.53 -6.82 -14.56
N VAL A 48 6.10 -6.31 -15.69
CA VAL A 48 5.80 -7.07 -16.90
C VAL A 48 6.81 -6.70 -18.00
N PRO A 49 7.16 -7.61 -18.92
CA PRO A 49 8.01 -7.26 -20.06
C PRO A 49 7.50 -6.02 -20.80
N ASP A 50 8.42 -5.22 -21.30
CA ASP A 50 8.16 -4.00 -22.09
C ASP A 50 7.44 -2.86 -21.35
N GLU A 51 7.36 -2.94 -20.02
CA GLU A 51 6.93 -1.82 -19.17
C GLU A 51 8.14 -1.17 -18.48
N GLU A 52 8.13 0.16 -18.40
CA GLU A 52 9.05 0.92 -17.56
C GLU A 52 8.39 1.21 -16.20
N PRO A 53 9.13 1.19 -15.09
CA PRO A 53 8.59 1.59 -13.80
C PRO A 53 8.32 3.08 -13.74
N GLU A 54 7.26 3.46 -13.03
CA GLU A 54 7.00 4.86 -12.67
C GLU A 54 8.13 5.39 -11.77
N ARG A 55 8.44 6.67 -11.90
CA ARG A 55 9.59 7.31 -11.23
C ARG A 55 9.17 8.23 -10.09
N THR A 56 7.89 8.53 -9.95
CA THR A 56 7.37 9.39 -8.89
C THR A 56 6.10 8.79 -8.28
N ILE A 57 5.81 9.15 -7.04
CA ILE A 57 4.56 8.73 -6.37
C ILE A 57 3.34 9.28 -7.12
N ALA A 58 3.44 10.47 -7.69
CA ALA A 58 2.38 11.06 -8.49
C ALA A 58 2.06 10.23 -9.73
N GLU A 59 3.08 9.78 -10.48
CA GLU A 59 2.90 8.89 -11.64
C GLU A 59 2.26 7.56 -11.23
N MET A 60 2.70 6.94 -10.12
CA MET A 60 2.12 5.70 -9.60
C MET A 60 0.64 5.89 -9.24
N ALA A 61 0.28 7.01 -8.62
CA ALA A 61 -1.09 7.33 -8.27
C ALA A 61 -1.95 7.62 -9.50
N ASP A 62 -1.41 8.29 -10.53
CA ASP A 62 -2.11 8.53 -11.80
C ASP A 62 -2.33 7.21 -12.56
N SER A 63 -1.36 6.31 -12.58
CA SER A 63 -1.51 4.96 -13.15
C SER A 63 -2.58 4.15 -12.41
N ALA A 64 -2.59 4.22 -11.07
CA ALA A 64 -3.61 3.57 -10.25
C ALA A 64 -5.00 4.14 -10.54
N ARG A 65 -5.16 5.47 -10.61
CA ARG A 65 -6.42 6.13 -10.97
C ARG A 65 -6.91 5.70 -12.35
N ASN A 66 -6.02 5.68 -13.33
CA ASN A 66 -6.38 5.27 -14.69
C ASN A 66 -6.85 3.81 -14.73
N ALA A 67 -6.14 2.91 -14.03
CA ALA A 67 -6.53 1.50 -13.94
C ALA A 67 -7.90 1.29 -13.26
N VAL A 68 -8.23 2.10 -12.25
CA VAL A 68 -9.52 2.11 -11.56
C VAL A 68 -10.61 2.61 -12.50
N ALA A 69 -10.36 3.72 -13.22
CA ALA A 69 -11.30 4.31 -14.17
C ALA A 69 -11.58 3.39 -15.38
N GLU A 70 -10.54 2.79 -15.97
CA GLU A 70 -10.66 1.84 -17.08
C GLU A 70 -11.49 0.59 -16.71
N ALA A 71 -11.41 0.19 -15.43
CA ALA A 71 -12.21 -0.92 -14.93
C ALA A 71 -13.65 -0.53 -14.56
N GLY A 72 -14.00 0.75 -14.63
CA GLY A 72 -15.32 1.28 -14.25
C GLY A 72 -15.61 1.07 -12.76
N ILE A 73 -14.60 1.17 -11.90
CA ILE A 73 -14.72 0.94 -10.46
C ILE A 73 -14.79 2.26 -9.71
N GLU A 74 -15.77 2.37 -8.82
CA GLU A 74 -15.85 3.40 -7.79
C GLU A 74 -15.51 2.73 -6.45
N PRO A 75 -14.27 2.89 -5.93
CA PRO A 75 -13.88 2.22 -4.70
C PRO A 75 -14.54 2.86 -3.48
N GLU A 76 -14.98 2.05 -2.53
CA GLU A 76 -15.39 2.49 -1.19
C GLU A 76 -14.24 2.34 -0.16
N LEU A 77 -13.22 1.56 -0.50
CA LEU A 77 -12.04 1.32 0.33
C LEU A 77 -10.78 1.35 -0.51
N VAL A 78 -9.78 2.11 -0.07
CA VAL A 78 -8.40 2.04 -0.54
C VAL A 78 -7.52 1.58 0.62
N PHE A 79 -6.81 0.50 0.42
CA PHE A 79 -5.87 -0.06 1.40
C PHE A 79 -4.46 -0.02 0.82
N GLY A 80 -3.53 0.60 1.55
CA GLY A 80 -2.13 0.63 1.18
C GLY A 80 -1.21 0.29 2.34
N TRP A 81 -0.20 -0.54 2.07
CA TRP A 81 0.88 -0.87 3.00
C TRP A 81 2.19 -0.27 2.50
N SER A 82 2.98 0.33 3.41
CA SER A 82 4.28 0.90 3.06
C SER A 82 4.15 1.93 1.92
N LEU A 83 4.90 1.78 0.83
CA LEU A 83 4.75 2.55 -0.40
C LEU A 83 3.29 2.62 -0.88
N GLY A 84 2.55 1.51 -0.77
CA GLY A 84 1.15 1.45 -1.19
C GLY A 84 0.25 2.42 -0.45
N GLY A 85 0.53 2.70 0.83
CA GLY A 85 -0.21 3.72 1.59
C GLY A 85 0.08 5.14 1.08
N THR A 86 1.33 5.42 0.75
CA THR A 86 1.75 6.69 0.14
C THR A 86 1.06 6.91 -1.22
N ILE A 87 1.02 5.86 -2.07
CA ILE A 87 0.28 5.89 -3.34
C ILE A 87 -1.22 6.05 -3.08
N GLY A 88 -1.75 5.35 -2.07
CA GLY A 88 -3.17 5.40 -1.68
C GLY A 88 -3.61 6.81 -1.27
N TRP A 89 -2.77 7.51 -0.52
CA TRP A 89 -3.00 8.91 -0.18
C TRP A 89 -3.14 9.79 -1.42
N GLU A 90 -2.20 9.68 -2.34
CA GLU A 90 -2.22 10.45 -3.59
C GLU A 90 -3.37 10.03 -4.51
N LEU A 91 -3.71 8.73 -4.54
CA LEU A 91 -4.86 8.22 -5.31
C LEU A 91 -6.17 8.80 -4.78
N CYS A 92 -6.41 8.76 -3.47
CA CYS A 92 -7.65 9.24 -2.87
C CYS A 92 -7.91 10.72 -3.17
N GLN A 93 -6.87 11.54 -3.26
CA GLN A 93 -6.99 12.95 -3.65
C GLN A 93 -7.33 13.16 -5.14
N ARG A 94 -7.23 12.12 -5.97
CA ARG A 94 -7.50 12.14 -7.42
C ARG A 94 -8.81 11.46 -7.81
N LEU A 95 -9.43 10.75 -6.86
CA LEU A 95 -10.75 10.14 -7.06
C LEU A 95 -11.85 11.17 -6.88
N THR A 96 -12.98 10.92 -7.53
CA THR A 96 -14.18 11.79 -7.41
C THR A 96 -14.97 11.50 -6.14
N GLY A 97 -14.81 10.31 -5.56
CA GLY A 97 -15.41 9.91 -4.28
C GLY A 97 -14.42 10.07 -3.12
N GLU A 98 -14.91 9.86 -1.92
CA GLU A 98 -14.13 9.88 -0.68
C GLU A 98 -14.11 8.47 -0.06
N PRO A 99 -13.42 7.47 -0.67
CA PRO A 99 -13.33 6.14 -0.10
C PRO A 99 -12.67 6.16 1.27
N ASP A 100 -13.00 5.22 2.15
CA ASP A 100 -12.21 4.99 3.34
C ASP A 100 -10.76 4.67 2.94
N LEU A 101 -9.79 5.29 3.60
CA LEU A 101 -8.36 5.05 3.33
C LEU A 101 -7.72 4.34 4.52
N VAL A 102 -7.02 3.25 4.26
CA VAL A 102 -6.24 2.52 5.26
C VAL A 102 -4.76 2.61 4.91
N LEU A 103 -3.99 3.17 5.83
CA LEU A 103 -2.54 3.35 5.76
C LEU A 103 -1.88 2.40 6.77
N VAL A 104 -1.18 1.38 6.28
CA VAL A 104 -0.46 0.45 7.15
C VAL A 104 1.04 0.68 6.99
N ASP A 105 1.66 1.08 8.07
CA ASP A 105 3.10 1.33 8.20
C ASP A 105 3.68 2.16 7.04
N SER A 106 2.99 3.26 6.74
CA SER A 106 3.30 4.20 5.66
C SER A 106 3.70 5.56 6.20
N SER A 107 4.59 6.25 5.51
CA SER A 107 5.05 7.58 5.90
C SER A 107 4.71 8.63 4.84
N PRO A 108 4.24 9.82 5.23
CA PRO A 108 4.08 10.97 4.33
C PRO A 108 5.36 11.79 4.21
N LEU A 109 6.44 11.36 4.89
CA LEU A 109 7.74 12.02 4.91
C LEU A 109 8.71 11.35 3.93
N PRO A 110 9.73 12.07 3.44
CA PRO A 110 10.77 11.48 2.62
C PRO A 110 11.43 10.30 3.30
N ARG A 111 11.60 9.21 2.56
CA ARG A 111 12.30 8.04 3.08
C ARG A 111 13.80 8.33 3.20
N LEU A 112 14.32 8.14 4.39
CA LEU A 112 15.76 8.20 4.65
C LEU A 112 16.33 6.78 4.67
N SER A 113 17.30 6.51 3.82
CA SER A 113 17.96 5.21 3.72
C SER A 113 19.43 5.36 3.36
N THR A 114 20.17 4.27 3.47
CA THR A 114 21.54 4.15 2.97
C THR A 114 21.58 3.28 1.73
N VAL A 115 22.58 3.48 0.88
CA VAL A 115 22.78 2.66 -0.33
C VAL A 115 22.88 1.17 0.02
N GLU A 116 23.58 0.84 1.12
CA GLU A 116 23.74 -0.53 1.60
C GLU A 116 22.41 -1.10 2.11
N GLY A 117 21.61 -0.31 2.84
CA GLY A 117 20.30 -0.71 3.33
C GLY A 117 19.32 -0.96 2.19
N ASP A 118 19.31 -0.10 1.18
CA ASP A 118 18.47 -0.29 -0.01
C ASP A 118 18.89 -1.52 -0.82
N ALA A 119 20.18 -1.78 -0.95
CA ALA A 119 20.68 -2.97 -1.62
C ALA A 119 20.28 -4.27 -0.87
N GLN A 120 20.38 -4.28 0.46
CA GLN A 120 19.94 -5.42 1.29
C GLN A 120 18.44 -5.66 1.17
N LEU A 121 17.64 -4.59 1.25
CA LEU A 121 16.19 -4.67 1.12
C LEU A 121 15.77 -5.15 -0.28
N ARG A 122 16.40 -4.66 -1.33
CA ARG A 122 16.17 -5.11 -2.71
C ARG A 122 16.38 -6.61 -2.86
N GLU A 123 17.49 -7.15 -2.34
CA GLU A 123 17.77 -8.58 -2.42
C GLU A 123 16.80 -9.40 -1.55
N PHE A 124 16.37 -8.87 -0.40
CA PHE A 124 15.32 -9.48 0.40
C PHE A 124 14.00 -9.58 -0.38
N ILE A 125 13.55 -8.50 -1.04
CA ILE A 125 12.34 -8.47 -1.88
C ILE A 125 12.45 -9.45 -3.06
N VAL A 126 13.60 -9.51 -3.73
CA VAL A 126 13.84 -10.49 -4.80
C VAL A 126 13.79 -11.92 -4.26
N GLY A 127 14.31 -12.16 -3.06
CA GLY A 127 14.26 -13.46 -2.37
C GLY A 127 12.81 -13.94 -2.12
N MET A 128 11.85 -13.04 -1.96
CA MET A 128 10.42 -13.39 -1.81
C MET A 128 9.81 -14.01 -3.08
N LEU A 129 10.46 -13.91 -4.24
CA LEU A 129 10.05 -14.62 -5.46
C LEU A 129 10.29 -16.13 -5.39
N GLY A 130 11.02 -16.59 -4.37
CA GLY A 130 11.34 -17.98 -4.15
C GLY A 130 12.81 -18.33 -4.44
N PRO A 131 13.20 -19.59 -4.26
CA PRO A 131 14.62 -20.00 -4.24
C PRO A 131 15.31 -19.98 -5.62
N ARG A 132 14.56 -19.91 -6.70
CA ARG A 132 15.08 -19.89 -8.08
C ARG A 132 14.18 -19.03 -8.96
N PRO A 133 14.16 -17.70 -8.75
CA PRO A 133 13.37 -16.82 -9.60
C PRO A 133 13.91 -16.81 -11.03
N ASP A 134 13.01 -16.63 -12.00
CA ASP A 134 13.43 -16.35 -13.38
C ASP A 134 14.30 -15.09 -13.41
N PRO A 135 15.51 -15.11 -14.03
CA PRO A 135 16.43 -13.98 -13.99
C PRO A 135 15.84 -12.67 -14.52
N ALA A 136 15.05 -12.73 -15.59
CA ALA A 136 14.43 -11.53 -16.16
C ALA A 136 13.35 -10.98 -15.23
N THR A 137 12.60 -11.83 -14.54
CA THR A 137 11.63 -11.41 -13.51
C THR A 137 12.33 -10.78 -12.30
N ALA A 138 13.43 -11.40 -11.83
CA ALA A 138 14.22 -10.86 -10.73
C ALA A 138 14.78 -9.46 -11.06
N GLU A 139 15.26 -9.28 -12.29
CA GLU A 139 15.79 -7.98 -12.74
C GLU A 139 14.69 -6.92 -12.83
N ARG A 140 13.51 -7.25 -13.36
CA ARG A 140 12.37 -6.31 -13.35
C ARG A 140 11.97 -5.89 -11.93
N VAL A 141 11.95 -6.83 -10.98
CA VAL A 141 11.66 -6.51 -9.58
C VAL A 141 12.72 -5.59 -8.99
N ARG A 142 14.02 -5.81 -9.27
CA ARG A 142 15.11 -4.91 -8.84
C ARG A 142 14.92 -3.50 -9.39
N THR A 143 14.75 -3.39 -10.70
CA THR A 143 14.59 -2.10 -11.39
C THR A 143 13.37 -1.34 -10.87
N THR A 144 12.23 -2.04 -10.70
CA THR A 144 11.00 -1.45 -10.16
C THR A 144 11.19 -1.01 -8.71
N PHE A 145 11.82 -1.85 -7.88
CA PHE A 145 12.12 -1.51 -6.48
C PHE A 145 13.00 -0.26 -6.39
N ASP A 146 14.09 -0.19 -7.16
CA ASP A 146 15.01 0.95 -7.14
C ASP A 146 14.30 2.26 -7.54
N ALA A 147 13.44 2.22 -8.56
CA ALA A 147 12.63 3.38 -8.95
C ALA A 147 11.66 3.81 -7.84
N GLN A 148 11.00 2.85 -7.19
CA GLN A 148 10.05 3.12 -6.10
C GLN A 148 10.73 3.69 -4.85
N VAL A 149 11.90 3.18 -4.49
CA VAL A 149 12.68 3.70 -3.35
C VAL A 149 13.18 5.12 -3.63
N ALA A 150 13.65 5.39 -4.86
CA ALA A 150 14.02 6.73 -5.28
C ALA A 150 12.83 7.71 -5.21
N ALA A 151 11.65 7.26 -5.68
CA ALA A 151 10.42 8.06 -5.60
C ALA A 151 10.02 8.40 -4.15
N LEU A 152 10.20 7.47 -3.19
CA LEU A 152 9.94 7.71 -1.77
C LEU A 152 10.92 8.68 -1.13
N ALA A 153 12.19 8.71 -1.59
CA ALA A 153 13.19 9.63 -1.05
C ALA A 153 12.85 11.11 -1.35
N ASP A 154 12.18 11.37 -2.46
CA ASP A 154 11.77 12.71 -2.88
C ASP A 154 10.35 13.08 -2.47
N TYR A 155 9.57 12.10 -1.96
CA TYR A 155 8.16 12.31 -1.66
C TYR A 155 7.92 13.09 -0.37
N ARG A 156 6.92 13.98 -0.43
CA ARG A 156 6.33 14.64 0.74
C ARG A 156 4.82 14.66 0.58
N GLY A 157 4.10 14.07 1.53
CA GLY A 157 2.65 14.14 1.59
C GLY A 157 2.17 15.59 1.73
N THR A 158 1.27 15.98 0.85
CA THR A 158 0.66 17.32 0.81
C THR A 158 -0.86 17.21 0.64
N GLY A 159 -1.54 18.34 0.68
CA GLY A 159 -2.99 18.40 0.58
C GLY A 159 -3.68 18.01 1.87
N THR A 160 -4.99 17.85 1.81
CA THR A 160 -5.85 17.32 2.87
C THR A 160 -6.83 16.32 2.26
N TYR A 161 -7.21 15.32 3.04
CA TYR A 161 -8.20 14.34 2.61
C TYR A 161 -9.39 14.36 3.58
N ALA A 162 -10.61 14.57 3.05
CA ALA A 162 -11.82 14.71 3.84
C ALA A 162 -12.48 13.37 4.19
N GLY A 163 -12.14 12.28 3.47
CA GLY A 163 -12.60 10.94 3.79
C GLY A 163 -11.98 10.40 5.08
N ARG A 164 -12.58 9.35 5.63
CA ARG A 164 -12.08 8.69 6.83
C ARG A 164 -10.75 7.98 6.57
N VAL A 165 -9.81 8.09 7.50
CA VAL A 165 -8.49 7.47 7.39
C VAL A 165 -8.22 6.60 8.62
N LEU A 166 -7.85 5.33 8.40
CA LEU A 166 -7.25 4.47 9.43
C LEU A 166 -5.74 4.42 9.20
N MET A 167 -4.96 4.84 10.18
CA MET A 167 -3.51 4.70 10.20
C MET A 167 -3.10 3.66 11.23
N LEU A 168 -2.37 2.65 10.80
CA LEU A 168 -1.80 1.60 11.65
C LEU A 168 -0.28 1.58 11.50
N MET A 169 0.44 1.81 12.61
CA MET A 169 1.92 1.82 12.61
C MET A 169 2.44 0.58 13.32
N CYS A 170 3.45 -0.08 12.76
CA CYS A 170 4.12 -1.23 13.36
C CYS A 170 4.99 -0.80 14.55
N LEU A 171 5.02 -1.62 15.61
CA LEU A 171 5.78 -1.30 16.85
C LEU A 171 7.16 -1.94 16.90
N ASP A 172 7.35 -3.09 16.25
CA ASP A 172 8.53 -3.93 16.43
C ASP A 172 9.70 -3.55 15.51
N ASP A 173 9.56 -2.48 14.72
CA ASP A 173 10.62 -1.93 13.90
C ASP A 173 11.22 -0.66 14.51
N ASP A 174 12.53 -0.49 14.33
CA ASP A 174 13.27 0.74 14.63
C ASP A 174 12.97 1.84 13.58
N PHE A 175 11.68 2.10 13.34
CA PHE A 175 11.27 3.16 12.42
C PHE A 175 11.55 4.51 13.10
N ARG A 176 12.68 5.12 12.76
CA ARG A 176 13.24 6.32 13.45
C ARG A 176 12.30 7.52 13.46
N ASP A 177 11.40 7.60 12.47
CA ASP A 177 10.51 8.74 12.29
C ASP A 177 9.02 8.38 12.45
N ARG A 178 8.69 7.29 13.18
CA ARG A 178 7.30 6.83 13.36
C ARG A 178 6.39 7.93 13.90
N ASP A 179 6.81 8.58 14.97
CA ASP A 179 6.03 9.62 15.62
C ASP A 179 5.85 10.83 14.70
N ALA A 180 6.93 11.25 14.02
CA ALA A 180 6.88 12.34 13.04
C ALA A 180 5.97 12.00 11.84
N ALA A 181 6.00 10.75 11.37
CA ALA A 181 5.10 10.30 10.30
C ALA A 181 3.65 10.30 10.77
N ALA A 182 3.37 9.80 11.98
CA ALA A 182 2.03 9.79 12.56
C ALA A 182 1.50 11.21 12.80
N ASP A 183 2.32 12.12 13.30
CA ASP A 183 1.93 13.52 13.51
C ASP A 183 1.64 14.20 12.17
N ARG A 184 2.47 13.95 11.15
CA ARG A 184 2.21 14.51 9.82
C ARG A 184 0.93 13.95 9.19
N TRP A 185 0.62 12.65 9.35
CA TRP A 185 -0.67 12.12 8.89
C TRP A 185 -1.86 12.77 9.58
N ARG A 186 -1.78 13.07 10.89
CA ARG A 186 -2.84 13.80 11.63
C ARG A 186 -3.09 15.20 11.09
N GLU A 187 -2.02 15.89 10.65
CA GLU A 187 -2.17 17.22 10.02
C GLU A 187 -2.86 17.14 8.65
N LEU A 188 -2.62 16.06 7.89
CA LEU A 188 -3.12 15.89 6.53
C LEU A 188 -4.56 15.33 6.49
N ALA A 189 -4.95 14.51 7.47
CA ALA A 189 -6.24 13.82 7.54
C ALA A 189 -6.99 14.20 8.81
N PRO A 190 -7.96 15.16 8.74
CA PRO A 190 -8.74 15.59 9.91
C PRO A 190 -9.58 14.47 10.56
N ASP A 191 -10.09 13.51 9.77
CA ASP A 191 -10.84 12.34 10.26
C ASP A 191 -9.95 11.08 10.29
N LEU A 192 -8.84 11.17 11.04
CA LEU A 192 -7.87 10.09 11.18
C LEU A 192 -8.07 9.32 12.48
N VAL A 193 -8.29 8.02 12.35
CA VAL A 193 -8.22 7.04 13.43
C VAL A 193 -6.81 6.43 13.43
N ALA A 194 -6.09 6.54 14.56
CA ALA A 194 -4.75 6.00 14.70
C ALA A 194 -4.75 4.73 15.56
N GLY A 195 -4.00 3.74 15.14
CA GLY A 195 -3.74 2.50 15.86
C GLY A 195 -2.30 2.02 15.66
N THR A 196 -1.97 0.94 16.33
CA THR A 196 -0.65 0.28 16.24
C THR A 196 -0.82 -1.21 16.02
N LEU A 197 0.20 -1.85 15.44
CA LEU A 197 0.27 -3.30 15.25
C LEU A 197 1.51 -3.84 15.99
N ALA A 198 1.32 -4.89 16.77
CA ALA A 198 2.41 -5.62 17.42
C ALA A 198 3.08 -6.56 16.40
N ALA A 199 3.68 -5.98 15.37
CA ALA A 199 4.34 -6.65 14.27
C ALA A 199 5.48 -5.80 13.74
N SER A 200 6.45 -6.41 13.08
CA SER A 200 7.40 -5.71 12.22
C SER A 200 6.77 -5.39 10.85
N HIS A 201 7.42 -4.48 10.10
CA HIS A 201 6.96 -4.03 8.79
C HIS A 201 6.61 -5.18 7.82
N TYR A 202 7.42 -6.23 7.78
CA TYR A 202 7.24 -7.34 6.85
C TYR A 202 6.39 -8.50 7.37
N GLU A 203 6.06 -8.51 8.68
CA GLU A 203 5.28 -9.58 9.32
C GLU A 203 3.79 -9.26 9.43
N VAL A 204 3.35 -8.05 9.06
CA VAL A 204 1.96 -7.58 9.16
C VAL A 204 0.93 -8.56 8.59
N PHE A 205 1.30 -9.25 7.50
CA PHE A 205 0.41 -10.21 6.82
C PHE A 205 0.63 -11.66 7.21
N ASP A 206 1.54 -11.93 8.14
CA ASP A 206 1.80 -13.28 8.62
C ASP A 206 0.60 -13.81 9.42
N PRO A 207 0.40 -15.12 9.47
CA PRO A 207 -0.74 -15.72 10.16
C PRO A 207 -0.92 -15.29 11.61
N ASP A 208 0.19 -14.98 12.30
CA ASP A 208 0.19 -14.64 13.73
C ASP A 208 -0.19 -13.15 13.96
N HIS A 209 0.06 -12.27 12.99
CA HIS A 209 -0.20 -10.82 13.08
C HIS A 209 -1.45 -10.35 12.31
N LEU A 210 -1.83 -11.08 11.26
CA LEU A 210 -2.99 -10.74 10.45
C LEU A 210 -4.31 -10.61 11.24
N PRO A 211 -4.57 -11.41 12.30
CA PRO A 211 -5.78 -11.25 13.11
C PRO A 211 -5.91 -9.88 13.77
N GLU A 212 -4.80 -9.29 14.24
CA GLU A 212 -4.81 -7.95 14.83
C GLU A 212 -5.13 -6.88 13.78
N LEU A 213 -4.46 -6.95 12.61
CA LEU A 213 -4.74 -6.06 11.48
C LEU A 213 -6.22 -6.13 11.08
N THR A 214 -6.76 -7.33 10.89
CA THR A 214 -8.14 -7.49 10.44
C THR A 214 -9.15 -7.06 11.50
N ALA A 215 -8.86 -7.24 12.78
CA ALA A 215 -9.73 -6.77 13.87
C ALA A 215 -9.82 -5.23 13.90
N GLN A 216 -8.69 -4.51 13.75
CA GLN A 216 -8.70 -3.05 13.69
C GLN A 216 -9.39 -2.54 12.42
N LEU A 217 -9.17 -3.21 11.30
CA LEU A 217 -9.85 -2.91 10.04
C LEU A 217 -11.37 -3.10 10.15
N ASP A 218 -11.82 -4.21 10.74
CA ASP A 218 -13.25 -4.48 10.95
C ASP A 218 -13.91 -3.47 11.89
N ALA A 219 -13.21 -3.05 12.95
CA ALA A 219 -13.68 -2.01 13.87
C ALA A 219 -13.85 -0.67 13.13
N PHE A 220 -12.89 -0.27 12.31
CA PHE A 220 -12.94 0.94 11.50
C PHE A 220 -14.08 0.89 10.47
N LEU A 221 -14.22 -0.19 9.75
CA LEU A 221 -15.24 -0.37 8.70
C LEU A 221 -16.64 -0.61 9.27
N GLY A 222 -16.75 -1.01 10.53
CA GLY A 222 -18.04 -1.22 11.22
C GLY A 222 -18.67 0.05 11.78
N VAL A 223 -17.92 1.14 11.90
CA VAL A 223 -18.37 2.42 12.49
C VAL A 223 -19.01 3.37 11.43
N ARG A 224 -19.38 2.87 10.26
CA ARG A 224 -20.20 3.67 9.33
C ARG A 224 -21.58 3.91 9.93
N ALA A 225 -21.89 5.19 10.22
CA ALA A 225 -23.22 5.66 10.59
C ALA A 225 -24.19 5.57 9.39
#